data_63f444210ef80a6ece69867f8f83718a
#
_entry.id   63f444210ef80a6ece69867f8f83718a
#
_cell.length_a   1.000
_cell.length_b   1.000
_cell.length_c   1.000
_cell.angle_alpha   90.00
_cell.angle_beta   90.00
_cell.angle_gamma   90.00
#
_symmetry.space_group_name_H-M   'P 1'
#
loop_
_entity.id
_entity.type
_entity.pdbx_description
1 polymer ?
#
loop_
_entity_poly.entity_id
_entity_poly.type
_entity_poly.pdbx_seq_one_letter_code
_entity_poly.pdbx_strand_id
1 'polypeptide(L)'
;MHKFTRTLAAAAALAFIAAPAYAQSLNTGATGTYGQTQLRAGFEPDPFNVSVLGGGPIDMSEVNDSCVGFVATRASYTLRYTANVAEFPALYIGAMSDADTTIAVRTPNNQWVCNDDAVGLNPMVAIENPRNGRYQIWVGRYGTENETAQAMLFVSEVGGPEQGPTTGGGGPDWNLDPAYGTIDLVAGFQPDPHTVEIAAGGGLDASSVGCVGWIAQAPDYRVNWTAGSGQLPLIFSAQSDADTVLVVNDAEGNWLCNDDTNGFNPAISITNPPSGQYDVWVGTYSQGDLQDSVLSVSEVYSGE
;
A
#
# COMPACT_ATOMS: atom_id res chain seq x y z
N MET A 1 -55.83 34.79 62.63
CA MET A 1 -54.83 35.61 61.91
C MET A 1 -53.67 34.74 61.55
N HIS A 2 -53.61 34.20 60.32
CA HIS A 2 -52.47 33.37 59.86
C HIS A 2 -51.64 34.22 58.91
N LYS A 3 -50.37 34.46 59.28
CA LYS A 3 -49.44 35.17 58.42
C LYS A 3 -48.75 34.14 57.48
N PHE A 4 -48.97 34.28 56.19
CA PHE A 4 -48.26 33.56 55.17
C PHE A 4 -46.93 34.28 54.86
N THR A 5 -45.82 33.63 55.15
CA THR A 5 -44.49 34.09 54.76
C THR A 5 -44.20 33.53 53.35
N ARG A 6 -44.01 34.38 52.35
CA ARG A 6 -43.55 34.00 51.00
C ARG A 6 -42.04 33.97 50.95
N THR A 7 -41.49 32.80 50.71
CA THR A 7 -40.05 32.62 50.39
C THR A 7 -39.83 32.84 48.91
N LEU A 8 -39.03 33.86 48.56
CA LEU A 8 -38.52 34.04 47.19
C LEU A 8 -37.35 33.07 46.97
N ALA A 9 -37.48 32.17 46.03
CA ALA A 9 -36.36 31.38 45.49
C ALA A 9 -35.65 32.19 44.40
N ALA A 10 -34.43 32.56 44.60
CA ALA A 10 -33.57 33.19 43.62
C ALA A 10 -32.97 32.06 42.71
N ALA A 11 -33.37 32.05 41.43
CA ALA A 11 -32.73 31.18 40.42
C ALA A 11 -31.43 31.83 39.97
N ALA A 12 -30.30 31.22 40.31
CA ALA A 12 -29.00 31.59 39.74
C ALA A 12 -28.85 31.01 38.32
N ALA A 13 -28.86 31.88 37.32
CA ALA A 13 -28.57 31.54 35.94
C ALA A 13 -27.03 31.35 35.80
N LEU A 14 -26.59 30.10 35.59
CA LEU A 14 -25.22 29.81 35.16
C LEU A 14 -25.06 30.22 33.71
N ALA A 15 -24.34 31.29 33.43
CA ALA A 15 -23.90 31.65 32.10
C ALA A 15 -22.74 30.73 31.72
N PHE A 16 -22.97 29.80 30.82
CA PHE A 16 -21.89 29.08 30.16
C PHE A 16 -21.15 30.06 29.22
N ILE A 17 -19.94 30.47 29.60
CA ILE A 17 -19.03 31.16 28.71
C ILE A 17 -18.46 30.08 27.80
N ALA A 18 -18.95 29.97 26.56
CA ALA A 18 -18.29 29.18 25.52
C ALA A 18 -16.89 29.79 25.29
N ALA A 19 -15.86 29.05 25.64
CA ALA A 19 -14.50 29.44 25.26
C ALA A 19 -14.43 29.47 23.72
N PRO A 20 -13.76 30.49 23.11
CA PRO A 20 -13.58 30.48 21.67
C PRO A 20 -12.77 29.23 21.29
N ALA A 21 -13.32 28.41 20.39
CA ALA A 21 -12.58 27.36 19.74
C ALA A 21 -11.50 28.04 18.91
N TYR A 22 -10.25 27.95 19.33
CA TYR A 22 -9.13 28.36 18.51
C TYR A 22 -9.05 27.39 17.33
N ALA A 23 -9.31 27.84 16.12
CA ALA A 23 -9.07 27.07 14.92
C ALA A 23 -7.60 26.63 14.93
N GLN A 24 -7.35 25.34 14.99
CA GLN A 24 -6.00 24.80 14.93
C GLN A 24 -5.47 25.09 13.52
N SER A 25 -4.27 25.64 13.42
CA SER A 25 -3.63 25.96 12.13
C SER A 25 -2.35 25.17 11.95
N LEU A 26 -2.00 24.90 10.70
CA LEU A 26 -0.75 24.22 10.37
C LEU A 26 0.47 25.00 10.84
N ASN A 27 1.41 24.32 11.49
CA ASN A 27 2.70 24.86 11.87
C ASN A 27 3.73 24.67 10.75
N THR A 28 3.72 25.53 9.77
CA THR A 28 4.65 25.48 8.62
C THR A 28 6.06 25.97 8.96
N GLY A 29 6.31 26.50 10.17
CA GLY A 29 7.63 26.91 10.63
C GLY A 29 8.46 25.75 11.20
N ALA A 30 7.81 24.70 11.70
CA ALA A 30 8.47 23.58 12.35
C ALA A 30 9.08 22.60 11.36
N THR A 31 10.05 21.78 11.82
CA THR A 31 10.50 20.57 11.11
C THR A 31 9.45 19.48 11.24
N GLY A 32 9.50 18.48 10.34
CA GLY A 32 8.59 17.35 10.37
C GLY A 32 8.66 16.56 11.68
N THR A 33 7.53 15.98 12.08
CA THR A 33 7.40 15.19 13.31
C THR A 33 8.31 13.95 13.30
N TYR A 34 8.40 13.30 12.13
CA TYR A 34 9.22 12.10 11.91
C TYR A 34 10.59 12.41 11.32
N GLY A 35 10.98 13.68 11.32
CA GLY A 35 12.31 14.12 10.96
C GLY A 35 12.40 15.01 9.73
N GLN A 36 13.64 15.14 9.27
CA GLN A 36 13.99 15.85 8.05
C GLN A 36 15.21 15.21 7.38
N THR A 37 15.29 15.35 6.06
CA THR A 37 16.48 14.94 5.28
C THR A 37 16.83 15.94 4.21
N GLN A 38 18.05 15.81 3.66
CA GLN A 38 18.49 16.51 2.46
C GLN A 38 18.75 15.46 1.39
N LEU A 39 18.04 15.55 0.27
CA LEU A 39 18.27 14.74 -0.91
C LEU A 39 18.73 15.63 -2.05
N ARG A 40 19.57 15.06 -2.90
CA ARG A 40 20.03 15.67 -4.15
C ARG A 40 19.59 14.75 -5.28
N ALA A 41 19.22 15.33 -6.41
CA ALA A 41 18.89 14.56 -7.61
C ALA A 41 19.92 13.46 -7.90
N GLY A 42 19.43 12.25 -8.17
CA GLY A 42 20.20 11.01 -8.23
C GLY A 42 20.49 10.40 -6.86
N PHE A 43 19.66 10.64 -5.85
CA PHE A 43 19.85 10.06 -4.52
C PHE A 43 19.62 8.55 -4.52
N GLU A 44 20.34 7.86 -3.63
CA GLU A 44 20.19 6.44 -3.35
C GLU A 44 20.02 6.21 -1.83
N PRO A 45 19.15 5.30 -1.38
CA PRO A 45 18.21 4.51 -2.19
C PRO A 45 17.08 5.36 -2.76
N ASP A 46 16.60 5.03 -3.96
CA ASP A 46 15.37 5.55 -4.55
C ASP A 46 14.38 4.37 -4.72
N PRO A 47 13.20 4.36 -4.04
CA PRO A 47 12.66 5.44 -3.22
C PRO A 47 13.34 5.60 -1.84
N PHE A 48 13.40 6.83 -1.35
CA PHE A 48 13.70 7.14 0.05
C PHE A 48 12.43 6.96 0.89
N ASN A 49 12.47 6.09 1.91
CA ASN A 49 11.31 5.69 2.70
C ASN A 49 11.40 6.14 4.17
N VAL A 50 10.26 6.51 4.76
CA VAL A 50 10.11 6.88 6.18
C VAL A 50 8.79 6.39 6.73
N SER A 51 8.83 5.61 7.83
CA SER A 51 7.61 5.24 8.56
C SER A 51 7.04 6.46 9.29
N VAL A 52 5.76 6.73 9.10
CA VAL A 52 5.02 7.83 9.69
C VAL A 52 3.66 7.38 10.22
N LEU A 53 3.08 8.16 11.12
CA LEU A 53 1.68 8.06 11.49
C LEU A 53 0.93 9.21 10.80
N GLY A 54 0.06 8.89 9.86
CA GLY A 54 -0.79 9.84 9.14
C GLY A 54 -2.06 10.15 9.91
N GLY A 55 -2.62 11.36 9.70
CA GLY A 55 -3.85 11.80 10.34
C GLY A 55 -3.67 12.89 11.39
N GLY A 56 -4.78 13.42 11.90
CA GLY A 56 -4.77 14.46 12.91
C GLY A 56 -6.04 15.32 12.93
N PRO A 57 -5.99 16.49 13.59
CA PRO A 57 -7.19 17.31 13.81
C PRO A 57 -7.41 18.41 12.76
N ILE A 58 -6.54 18.60 11.79
CA ILE A 58 -6.64 19.70 10.82
C ILE A 58 -7.27 19.21 9.54
N ASP A 59 -8.43 19.73 9.18
CA ASP A 59 -9.06 19.52 7.88
C ASP A 59 -8.30 20.28 6.80
N MET A 60 -7.74 19.56 5.84
CA MET A 60 -6.95 20.16 4.77
C MET A 60 -7.80 20.95 3.78
N SER A 61 -9.09 20.68 3.67
CA SER A 61 -10.01 21.48 2.83
C SER A 61 -10.18 22.91 3.33
N GLU A 62 -10.01 23.15 4.64
CA GLU A 62 -10.01 24.50 5.23
C GLU A 62 -8.69 25.27 4.97
N VAL A 63 -7.61 24.54 4.62
CA VAL A 63 -6.29 25.12 4.30
C VAL A 63 -6.15 25.39 2.81
N ASN A 64 -6.65 24.50 1.99
CA ASN A 64 -6.63 24.61 0.52
C ASN A 64 -7.79 23.78 -0.07
N ASP A 65 -8.63 24.40 -0.86
CA ASP A 65 -9.85 23.80 -1.44
C ASP A 65 -9.59 22.57 -2.33
N SER A 66 -8.36 22.40 -2.80
CA SER A 66 -7.94 21.25 -3.62
C SER A 66 -7.38 20.08 -2.80
N CYS A 67 -7.36 20.20 -1.47
CA CYS A 67 -6.85 19.17 -0.58
C CYS A 67 -7.99 18.57 0.24
N VAL A 68 -7.86 17.32 0.61
CA VAL A 68 -8.82 16.61 1.45
C VAL A 68 -8.12 15.88 2.59
N GLY A 69 -8.91 15.41 3.57
CA GLY A 69 -8.44 14.62 4.70
C GLY A 69 -7.91 15.42 5.87
N PHE A 70 -7.66 14.71 6.94
CA PHE A 70 -7.27 15.25 8.24
C PHE A 70 -5.80 15.01 8.51
N VAL A 71 -5.06 16.04 8.87
CA VAL A 71 -3.61 15.99 9.10
C VAL A 71 -3.21 16.52 10.47
N ALA A 72 -2.00 16.17 10.91
CA ALA A 72 -1.40 16.73 12.12
C ALA A 72 -1.06 18.22 11.94
N THR A 73 -1.01 18.98 13.03
CA THR A 73 -0.60 20.39 13.04
C THR A 73 0.79 20.61 12.41
N ARG A 74 1.73 19.68 12.64
CA ARG A 74 3.07 19.72 12.06
C ARG A 74 3.15 18.78 10.87
N ALA A 75 3.97 19.14 9.88
CA ALA A 75 4.29 18.23 8.81
C ALA A 75 4.75 16.85 9.35
N SER A 76 4.36 15.79 8.69
CA SER A 76 4.87 14.45 8.98
C SER A 76 6.39 14.41 8.72
N TYR A 77 6.82 14.96 7.61
CA TYR A 77 8.24 15.01 7.24
C TYR A 77 8.64 16.32 6.55
N THR A 78 9.92 16.66 6.64
CA THR A 78 10.50 17.81 5.91
C THR A 78 11.62 17.33 5.01
N LEU A 79 11.51 17.62 3.72
CA LEU A 79 12.53 17.34 2.72
C LEU A 79 13.21 18.65 2.29
N ARG A 80 14.54 18.67 2.24
CA ARG A 80 15.32 19.68 1.50
C ARG A 80 15.85 19.02 0.25
N TYR A 81 15.32 19.44 -0.90
CA TYR A 81 15.66 18.82 -2.18
C TYR A 81 16.51 19.74 -3.03
N THR A 82 17.56 19.19 -3.65
CA THR A 82 18.39 19.87 -4.67
C THR A 82 18.13 19.19 -6.01
N ALA A 83 17.36 19.85 -6.87
CA ALA A 83 16.88 19.31 -8.13
C ALA A 83 17.93 19.34 -9.25
N ASN A 84 17.80 18.39 -10.18
CA ASN A 84 18.42 18.38 -11.50
C ASN A 84 17.34 17.99 -12.53
N VAL A 85 16.54 18.97 -12.95
CA VAL A 85 15.36 18.72 -13.81
C VAL A 85 15.71 18.25 -15.23
N ALA A 86 16.97 18.36 -15.63
CA ALA A 86 17.42 17.84 -16.92
C ALA A 86 17.54 16.31 -16.93
N GLU A 87 17.78 15.71 -15.77
CA GLU A 87 17.93 14.26 -15.58
C GLU A 87 16.69 13.66 -14.90
N PHE A 88 16.16 14.37 -13.91
CA PHE A 88 14.97 13.97 -13.14
C PHE A 88 13.91 15.09 -13.24
N PRO A 89 13.02 15.03 -14.25
CA PRO A 89 12.04 16.09 -14.53
C PRO A 89 10.89 16.14 -13.53
N ALA A 90 10.70 15.11 -12.73
CA ALA A 90 9.65 15.01 -11.71
C ALA A 90 10.19 14.53 -10.36
N LEU A 91 9.49 14.91 -9.29
CA LEU A 91 9.68 14.38 -7.93
C LEU A 91 8.35 13.82 -7.46
N TYR A 92 8.32 12.53 -7.14
CA TYR A 92 7.16 11.80 -6.66
C TYR A 92 7.20 11.73 -5.14
N ILE A 93 6.10 12.06 -4.49
CA ILE A 93 5.97 11.99 -3.03
C ILE A 93 4.63 11.35 -2.73
N GLY A 94 4.62 10.25 -2.00
CA GLY A 94 3.39 9.52 -1.69
C GLY A 94 3.47 8.80 -0.36
N ALA A 95 2.39 8.11 -0.02
CA ALA A 95 2.31 7.28 1.17
C ALA A 95 1.62 5.96 0.85
N MET A 96 2.11 4.87 1.44
CA MET A 96 1.50 3.54 1.37
C MET A 96 0.97 3.16 2.74
N SER A 97 -0.25 2.66 2.79
CA SER A 97 -0.95 2.26 4.02
C SER A 97 -2.06 1.26 3.68
N ASP A 98 -2.41 0.40 4.64
CA ASP A 98 -3.62 -0.43 4.55
C ASP A 98 -4.90 0.39 4.78
N ALA A 99 -4.75 1.63 5.25
CA ALA A 99 -5.85 2.53 5.52
C ALA A 99 -5.92 3.62 4.45
N ASP A 100 -7.12 4.13 4.21
CA ASP A 100 -7.39 5.26 3.32
C ASP A 100 -6.67 6.52 3.83
N THR A 101 -5.61 6.92 3.12
CA THR A 101 -4.72 8.01 3.51
C THR A 101 -4.73 9.14 2.48
N THR A 102 -4.26 10.31 2.90
CA THR A 102 -4.13 11.47 2.04
C THR A 102 -2.73 12.04 2.12
N ILE A 103 -2.31 12.77 1.10
CA ILE A 103 -1.04 13.49 1.13
C ILE A 103 -1.24 14.97 0.76
N ALA A 104 -0.59 15.84 1.52
CA ALA A 104 -0.51 17.24 1.22
C ALA A 104 0.94 17.71 1.28
N VAL A 105 1.44 18.25 0.18
CA VAL A 105 2.82 18.74 0.05
C VAL A 105 2.83 20.23 -0.17
N ARG A 106 3.52 20.97 0.73
CA ARG A 106 3.81 22.38 0.54
C ARG A 106 5.19 22.52 -0.07
N THR A 107 5.23 23.04 -1.29
CA THR A 107 6.44 23.19 -2.11
C THR A 107 7.28 24.40 -1.70
N PRO A 108 8.53 24.55 -2.18
CA PRO A 108 9.40 25.68 -1.87
C PRO A 108 8.84 27.07 -2.26
N ASN A 109 7.95 27.14 -3.24
CA ASN A 109 7.23 28.36 -3.64
C ASN A 109 5.87 28.54 -2.95
N ASN A 110 5.63 27.79 -1.84
CA ASN A 110 4.43 27.83 -1.00
C ASN A 110 3.13 27.38 -1.70
N GLN A 111 3.23 26.66 -2.79
CA GLN A 111 2.07 26.00 -3.41
C GLN A 111 1.76 24.70 -2.70
N TRP A 112 0.47 24.34 -2.64
CA TRP A 112 -0.02 23.07 -2.18
C TRP A 112 -0.22 22.13 -3.36
N VAL A 113 0.21 20.89 -3.21
CA VAL A 113 -0.06 19.78 -4.11
C VAL A 113 -0.58 18.64 -3.26
N CYS A 114 -1.78 18.17 -3.56
CA CYS A 114 -2.48 17.18 -2.73
C CYS A 114 -3.03 16.06 -3.59
N ASN A 115 -3.19 14.91 -2.97
CA ASN A 115 -3.84 13.74 -3.54
C ASN A 115 -4.33 12.83 -2.41
N ASP A 116 -5.35 12.02 -2.68
CA ASP A 116 -5.89 11.00 -1.78
C ASP A 116 -5.88 9.61 -2.42
N ASP A 117 -6.02 9.51 -3.75
CA ASP A 117 -6.20 8.26 -4.46
C ASP A 117 -5.36 8.24 -5.74
N ALA A 118 -4.07 7.91 -5.65
CA ALA A 118 -3.23 7.70 -6.83
C ALA A 118 -3.17 6.23 -7.22
N VAL A 119 -3.06 5.34 -6.24
CA VAL A 119 -3.07 3.88 -6.41
C VAL A 119 -3.96 3.28 -5.32
N GLY A 120 -5.18 2.87 -5.68
CA GLY A 120 -6.19 2.48 -4.69
C GLY A 120 -6.43 3.62 -3.71
N LEU A 121 -6.38 3.35 -2.40
CA LEU A 121 -6.52 4.32 -1.32
C LEU A 121 -5.19 4.95 -0.87
N ASN A 122 -4.15 4.82 -1.69
CA ASN A 122 -2.81 5.33 -1.41
C ASN A 122 -2.51 6.59 -2.24
N PRO A 123 -2.18 7.71 -1.60
CA PRO A 123 -1.95 8.97 -2.26
C PRO A 123 -0.54 9.09 -2.83
N MET A 124 -0.41 9.75 -3.97
CA MET A 124 0.86 10.18 -4.52
C MET A 124 0.69 11.48 -5.32
N VAL A 125 1.63 12.39 -5.21
CA VAL A 125 1.75 13.57 -6.03
C VAL A 125 3.00 13.50 -6.90
N ALA A 126 2.88 13.91 -8.16
CA ALA A 126 4.00 14.15 -9.06
C ALA A 126 4.24 15.67 -9.14
N ILE A 127 5.42 16.11 -8.76
CA ILE A 127 5.82 17.52 -8.81
C ILE A 127 6.74 17.71 -10.01
N GLU A 128 6.15 18.14 -11.10
CA GLU A 128 6.85 18.43 -12.34
C GLU A 128 7.81 19.62 -12.20
N ASN A 129 9.01 19.50 -12.77
CA ASN A 129 10.06 20.52 -12.69
C ASN A 129 10.33 20.96 -11.24
N PRO A 130 10.70 20.02 -10.35
CA PRO A 130 10.86 20.29 -8.94
C PRO A 130 11.90 21.38 -8.71
N ARG A 131 11.63 22.24 -7.72
CA ARG A 131 12.51 23.35 -7.35
C ARG A 131 13.44 22.98 -6.23
N ASN A 132 14.62 23.58 -6.19
CA ASN A 132 15.47 23.54 -5.02
C ASN A 132 14.76 24.15 -3.81
N GLY A 133 14.84 23.51 -2.66
CA GLY A 133 14.33 24.07 -1.43
C GLY A 133 13.65 23.10 -0.48
N ARG A 134 12.80 23.67 0.36
CA ARG A 134 12.12 22.95 1.43
C ARG A 134 10.72 22.52 0.99
N TYR A 135 10.49 21.23 1.06
CA TYR A 135 9.17 20.59 0.93
C TYR A 135 8.71 20.17 2.32
N GLN A 136 7.48 20.46 2.64
CA GLN A 136 6.83 20.01 3.86
C GLN A 136 5.70 19.05 3.48
N ILE A 137 5.70 17.88 4.10
CA ILE A 137 4.88 16.76 3.69
C ILE A 137 3.99 16.36 4.87
N TRP A 138 2.68 16.40 4.69
CA TRP A 138 1.70 15.89 5.61
C TRP A 138 1.08 14.62 5.04
N VAL A 139 1.14 13.53 5.79
CA VAL A 139 0.34 12.33 5.53
C VAL A 139 -0.89 12.42 6.42
N GLY A 140 -2.05 12.31 5.80
CA GLY A 140 -3.35 12.45 6.44
C GLY A 140 -4.16 11.15 6.45
N ARG A 141 -5.36 11.25 7.04
CA ARG A 141 -6.43 10.24 6.96
C ARG A 141 -7.59 10.82 6.19
N TYR A 142 -8.17 10.02 5.29
CA TYR A 142 -9.42 10.38 4.62
C TYR A 142 -10.60 10.18 5.58
N GLY A 143 -11.54 11.08 5.57
CA GLY A 143 -12.89 10.92 6.13
C GLY A 143 -13.05 11.22 7.61
N THR A 144 -12.10 10.96 8.52
CA THR A 144 -12.33 11.06 9.97
C THR A 144 -11.30 11.90 10.70
N GLU A 145 -11.78 12.95 11.41
CA GLU A 145 -10.98 13.80 12.29
C GLU A 145 -10.38 13.01 13.45
N ASN A 146 -9.10 13.29 13.78
CA ASN A 146 -8.33 12.66 14.87
C ASN A 146 -8.06 11.15 14.73
N GLU A 147 -8.47 10.50 13.67
CA GLU A 147 -8.01 9.16 13.37
C GLU A 147 -6.59 9.19 12.79
N THR A 148 -5.83 8.12 13.04
CA THR A 148 -4.47 7.98 12.55
C THR A 148 -4.26 6.59 11.96
N ALA A 149 -3.35 6.49 10.99
CA ALA A 149 -2.93 5.24 10.39
C ALA A 149 -1.42 5.19 10.21
N GLN A 150 -0.84 4.01 10.38
CA GLN A 150 0.54 3.77 9.99
C GLN A 150 0.66 3.89 8.48
N ALA A 151 1.70 4.55 8.01
CA ALA A 151 1.99 4.69 6.61
C ALA A 151 3.50 4.72 6.35
N MET A 152 3.90 4.25 5.18
CA MET A 152 5.25 4.41 4.63
C MET A 152 5.23 5.60 3.69
N LEU A 153 5.76 6.73 4.12
CA LEU A 153 6.03 7.89 3.26
C LEU A 153 7.23 7.57 2.37
N PHE A 154 7.10 7.82 1.07
CA PHE A 154 8.20 7.68 0.13
C PHE A 154 8.46 8.96 -0.67
N VAL A 155 9.71 9.11 -1.12
CA VAL A 155 10.15 10.15 -2.07
C VAL A 155 10.96 9.47 -3.15
N SER A 156 10.64 9.72 -4.44
CA SER A 156 11.31 9.10 -5.58
C SER A 156 11.44 10.08 -6.75
N GLU A 157 12.43 9.85 -7.60
CA GLU A 157 12.65 10.60 -8.84
C GLU A 157 12.25 9.80 -10.08
N VAL A 158 12.07 8.48 -9.92
CA VAL A 158 11.74 7.56 -11.02
C VAL A 158 10.28 7.11 -11.01
N GLY A 159 9.52 7.48 -9.98
CA GLY A 159 8.11 7.12 -9.81
C GLY A 159 7.81 6.74 -8.37
N GLY A 160 6.53 6.49 -8.06
CA GLY A 160 6.14 5.85 -6.80
C GLY A 160 6.70 4.44 -6.73
N PRO A 161 6.67 3.77 -5.56
CA PRO A 161 6.97 2.36 -5.48
C PRO A 161 6.10 1.66 -6.54
N GLU A 162 6.82 1.22 -7.56
CA GLU A 162 6.40 0.66 -8.84
C GLU A 162 4.95 0.97 -9.31
N GLN A 163 4.83 2.08 -10.05
CA GLN A 163 4.03 1.98 -11.26
C GLN A 163 4.94 1.31 -12.30
N GLY A 164 4.88 0.02 -12.42
CA GLY A 164 5.29 -0.64 -13.64
C GLY A 164 4.60 0.06 -14.82
N PRO A 165 5.10 -0.04 -16.05
CA PRO A 165 4.68 0.79 -17.19
C PRO A 165 3.16 0.85 -17.23
N THR A 166 2.61 2.08 -17.17
CA THR A 166 1.20 2.42 -17.08
C THR A 166 0.36 1.75 -18.17
N THR A 167 -0.15 0.58 -17.84
CA THR A 167 -1.42 0.11 -18.37
C THR A 167 -2.35 0.00 -17.16
N GLY A 168 -3.32 0.89 -17.09
CA GLY A 168 -4.14 1.23 -15.93
C GLY A 168 -4.70 0.03 -15.16
N GLY A 169 -4.61 0.13 -13.83
CA GLY A 169 -5.25 -0.75 -12.86
C GLY A 169 -4.20 -1.34 -11.93
N GLY A 170 -4.22 -0.97 -10.63
CA GLY A 170 -3.37 -1.59 -9.61
C GLY A 170 -3.60 -3.09 -9.53
N GLY A 171 -2.82 -3.86 -10.26
CA GLY A 171 -2.78 -5.31 -10.27
C GLY A 171 -1.59 -5.86 -9.48
N PRO A 172 -1.49 -7.20 -9.36
CA PRO A 172 -0.31 -7.84 -8.80
C PRO A 172 0.94 -7.52 -9.62
N ASP A 173 2.08 -7.33 -8.94
CA ASP A 173 3.33 -6.90 -9.56
C ASP A 173 4.43 -7.95 -9.37
N TRP A 174 4.76 -8.65 -10.46
CA TRP A 174 5.79 -9.68 -10.51
C TRP A 174 7.23 -9.13 -10.45
N ASN A 175 7.44 -7.80 -10.51
CA ASN A 175 8.77 -7.20 -10.36
C ASN A 175 9.17 -7.02 -8.90
N LEU A 176 8.21 -7.03 -7.99
CA LEU A 176 8.49 -6.94 -6.57
C LEU A 176 9.17 -8.21 -6.04
N ASP A 177 9.96 -8.05 -4.99
CA ASP A 177 10.55 -9.20 -4.30
C ASP A 177 9.44 -10.04 -3.64
N PRO A 178 9.45 -11.37 -3.83
CA PRO A 178 8.44 -12.24 -3.25
C PRO A 178 8.56 -12.32 -1.72
N ALA A 179 7.41 -12.31 -1.04
CA ALA A 179 7.33 -12.23 0.43
C ALA A 179 7.97 -13.44 1.13
N TYR A 180 7.86 -14.62 0.53
CA TYR A 180 8.34 -15.89 1.12
C TYR A 180 9.55 -16.47 0.39
N GLY A 181 10.18 -15.70 -0.50
CA GLY A 181 11.44 -16.02 -1.12
C GLY A 181 11.36 -16.56 -2.55
N THR A 182 12.53 -16.94 -3.05
CA THR A 182 12.75 -17.42 -4.42
C THR A 182 13.47 -18.75 -4.40
N ILE A 183 13.14 -19.66 -5.33
CA ILE A 183 13.84 -20.91 -5.53
C ILE A 183 14.19 -21.12 -7.01
N ASP A 184 15.35 -21.72 -7.26
CA ASP A 184 15.76 -22.23 -8.57
C ASP A 184 15.45 -23.73 -8.64
N LEU A 185 14.55 -24.14 -9.54
CA LEU A 185 14.18 -25.54 -9.76
C LEU A 185 14.51 -25.97 -11.19
N VAL A 186 14.96 -27.20 -11.30
CA VAL A 186 15.25 -27.86 -12.58
C VAL A 186 14.34 -29.08 -12.70
N ALA A 187 13.82 -29.37 -13.88
CA ALA A 187 12.98 -30.53 -14.11
C ALA A 187 13.61 -31.81 -13.55
N GLY A 188 12.82 -32.58 -12.80
CA GLY A 188 13.28 -33.74 -12.02
C GLY A 188 13.85 -33.37 -10.65
N PHE A 189 13.56 -32.17 -10.13
CA PHE A 189 14.03 -31.73 -8.80
C PHE A 189 13.59 -32.66 -7.67
N GLN A 190 14.35 -32.63 -6.59
CA GLN A 190 14.06 -33.37 -5.36
C GLN A 190 14.40 -32.50 -4.13
N PRO A 191 13.60 -32.50 -3.05
CA PRO A 191 12.34 -33.27 -2.90
C PRO A 191 11.23 -32.72 -3.79
N ASP A 192 10.35 -33.59 -4.24
CA ASP A 192 9.11 -33.26 -4.94
C ASP A 192 7.93 -33.85 -4.12
N PRO A 193 6.96 -33.03 -3.63
CA PRO A 193 6.85 -31.58 -3.85
C PRO A 193 7.83 -30.74 -3.05
N HIS A 194 8.19 -29.55 -3.58
CA HIS A 194 8.74 -28.45 -2.80
C HIS A 194 7.61 -27.67 -2.15
N THR A 195 7.66 -27.45 -0.82
CA THR A 195 6.57 -26.81 -0.06
C THR A 195 7.03 -25.58 0.69
N VAL A 196 6.16 -24.58 0.79
CA VAL A 196 6.38 -23.33 1.53
C VAL A 196 5.13 -22.99 2.34
N GLU A 197 5.29 -22.73 3.65
CA GLU A 197 4.22 -22.19 4.48
C GLU A 197 4.07 -20.69 4.18
N ILE A 198 2.85 -20.24 3.89
CA ILE A 198 2.53 -18.87 3.55
C ILE A 198 1.20 -18.44 4.20
N ALA A 199 1.03 -17.15 4.41
CA ALA A 199 -0.22 -16.56 4.82
C ALA A 199 -0.99 -16.08 3.56
N ALA A 200 -1.97 -16.89 3.14
CA ALA A 200 -2.78 -16.61 1.96
C ALA A 200 -3.69 -15.40 2.14
N GLY A 201 -3.82 -14.56 1.11
CA GLY A 201 -4.69 -13.40 1.10
C GLY A 201 -3.96 -12.11 0.76
N GLY A 202 -4.69 -11.00 0.89
CA GLY A 202 -4.16 -9.66 0.62
C GLY A 202 -5.26 -8.65 0.42
N GLY A 203 -4.86 -7.40 0.14
CA GLY A 203 -5.78 -6.28 -0.05
C GLY A 203 -6.17 -6.02 -1.51
N LEU A 204 -5.61 -6.77 -2.47
CA LEU A 204 -5.75 -6.51 -3.90
C LEU A 204 -6.75 -7.46 -4.54
N ASP A 205 -7.75 -6.90 -5.24
CA ASP A 205 -8.69 -7.68 -6.06
C ASP A 205 -7.97 -8.22 -7.31
N ALA A 206 -7.92 -9.54 -7.46
CA ALA A 206 -7.27 -10.22 -8.57
C ALA A 206 -8.01 -10.05 -9.92
N SER A 207 -9.19 -9.42 -9.94
CA SER A 207 -9.96 -9.16 -11.17
C SER A 207 -9.21 -8.31 -12.19
N SER A 208 -8.26 -7.50 -11.75
CA SER A 208 -7.39 -6.70 -12.62
C SER A 208 -6.55 -7.53 -13.59
N VAL A 209 -6.29 -8.80 -13.27
CA VAL A 209 -5.58 -9.77 -14.11
C VAL A 209 -6.49 -10.89 -14.61
N GLY A 210 -7.81 -10.72 -14.47
CA GLY A 210 -8.82 -11.68 -14.94
C GLY A 210 -9.03 -12.88 -14.01
N CYS A 211 -8.56 -12.81 -12.77
CA CYS A 211 -8.67 -13.82 -11.74
C CYS A 211 -9.74 -13.43 -10.70
N VAL A 212 -10.11 -14.36 -9.82
CA VAL A 212 -10.99 -14.09 -8.68
C VAL A 212 -10.18 -14.06 -7.39
N GLY A 213 -10.74 -13.43 -6.34
CA GLY A 213 -10.19 -13.44 -4.99
C GLY A 213 -9.29 -12.25 -4.68
N TRP A 214 -8.68 -12.32 -3.51
CA TRP A 214 -7.91 -11.24 -2.89
C TRP A 214 -6.47 -11.71 -2.62
N ILE A 215 -5.50 -11.00 -3.20
CA ILE A 215 -4.08 -11.35 -3.19
C ILE A 215 -3.22 -10.18 -2.71
N ALA A 216 -1.97 -10.45 -2.39
CA ALA A 216 -0.97 -9.42 -2.14
C ALA A 216 -0.56 -8.70 -3.44
N GLN A 217 0.06 -7.53 -3.34
CA GLN A 217 0.63 -6.83 -4.50
C GLN A 217 1.90 -7.53 -4.98
N ALA A 218 2.84 -7.82 -4.08
CA ALA A 218 4.03 -8.61 -4.39
C ALA A 218 3.68 -10.11 -4.50
N PRO A 219 4.44 -10.89 -5.27
CA PRO A 219 4.32 -12.34 -5.25
C PRO A 219 4.54 -12.90 -3.84
N ASP A 220 3.84 -13.97 -3.51
CA ASP A 220 4.17 -14.72 -2.30
C ASP A 220 5.46 -15.51 -2.50
N TYR A 221 5.60 -16.15 -3.65
CA TYR A 221 6.75 -16.97 -3.95
C TYR A 221 7.18 -16.87 -5.42
N ARG A 222 8.48 -17.06 -5.68
CA ARG A 222 9.04 -17.04 -7.04
C ARG A 222 9.76 -18.35 -7.33
N VAL A 223 9.50 -18.92 -8.51
CA VAL A 223 10.20 -20.10 -9.01
C VAL A 223 10.92 -19.74 -10.29
N ASN A 224 12.25 -19.81 -10.29
CA ASN A 224 13.07 -19.78 -11.49
C ASN A 224 13.16 -21.21 -12.03
N TRP A 225 12.39 -21.52 -13.06
CA TRP A 225 12.26 -22.85 -13.61
C TRP A 225 13.24 -23.09 -14.76
N THR A 226 13.91 -24.24 -14.74
CA THR A 226 14.69 -24.74 -15.87
C THR A 226 14.03 -26.02 -16.41
N ALA A 227 13.47 -25.93 -17.59
CA ALA A 227 12.80 -27.06 -18.26
C ALA A 227 13.79 -28.17 -18.59
N GLY A 228 13.35 -29.42 -18.47
CA GLY A 228 14.09 -30.60 -18.86
C GLY A 228 13.64 -31.17 -20.20
N SER A 229 14.23 -32.30 -20.60
CA SER A 229 13.79 -33.07 -21.76
C SER A 229 12.56 -33.95 -21.52
N GLY A 230 12.06 -33.98 -20.27
CA GLY A 230 10.85 -34.70 -19.86
C GLY A 230 9.60 -33.93 -20.25
N GLN A 231 8.44 -34.65 -20.24
CA GLN A 231 7.12 -34.05 -20.52
C GLN A 231 6.28 -33.92 -19.23
N LEU A 232 6.94 -33.75 -18.08
CA LEU A 232 6.23 -33.55 -16.81
C LEU A 232 5.72 -32.12 -16.73
N PRO A 233 4.51 -31.90 -16.19
CA PRO A 233 3.98 -30.58 -15.95
C PRO A 233 4.72 -29.91 -14.81
N LEU A 234 4.62 -28.59 -14.73
CA LEU A 234 4.91 -27.82 -13.51
C LEU A 234 3.56 -27.51 -12.84
N ILE A 235 3.40 -27.94 -11.60
CA ILE A 235 2.14 -27.86 -10.87
C ILE A 235 2.34 -26.98 -9.65
N PHE A 236 1.50 -25.99 -9.51
CA PHE A 236 1.36 -25.16 -8.31
C PHE A 236 0.05 -25.54 -7.63
N SER A 237 0.05 -25.76 -6.34
CA SER A 237 -1.17 -26.00 -5.54
C SER A 237 -1.08 -25.35 -4.18
N ALA A 238 -2.21 -24.94 -3.64
CA ALA A 238 -2.30 -24.40 -2.30
C ALA A 238 -3.26 -25.26 -1.45
N GLN A 239 -2.87 -25.52 -0.21
CA GLN A 239 -3.70 -26.22 0.77
C GLN A 239 -3.94 -25.34 1.99
N SER A 240 -5.20 -25.19 2.38
CA SER A 240 -5.66 -24.42 3.53
C SER A 240 -6.98 -25.00 4.06
N ASP A 241 -7.31 -24.67 5.30
CA ASP A 241 -8.67 -24.89 5.83
C ASP A 241 -9.66 -23.81 5.34
N ALA A 242 -9.16 -22.73 4.76
CA ALA A 242 -9.94 -21.63 4.19
C ALA A 242 -10.12 -21.81 2.67
N ASP A 243 -11.09 -21.08 2.13
CA ASP A 243 -11.33 -20.93 0.69
C ASP A 243 -10.25 -20.04 0.08
N THR A 244 -9.33 -20.66 -0.67
CA THR A 244 -8.15 -20.00 -1.22
C THR A 244 -8.18 -19.89 -2.73
N VAL A 245 -7.40 -18.97 -3.28
CA VAL A 245 -7.21 -18.80 -4.72
C VAL A 245 -5.73 -18.85 -5.04
N LEU A 246 -5.40 -19.33 -6.22
CA LEU A 246 -4.04 -19.40 -6.73
C LEU A 246 -3.95 -18.56 -8.01
N VAL A 247 -2.99 -17.64 -8.06
CA VAL A 247 -2.68 -16.82 -9.23
C VAL A 247 -1.21 -17.00 -9.57
N VAL A 248 -0.92 -17.25 -10.83
CA VAL A 248 0.44 -17.45 -11.33
C VAL A 248 0.67 -16.56 -12.55
N ASN A 249 1.74 -15.78 -12.53
CA ASN A 249 2.29 -15.16 -13.73
C ASN A 249 3.40 -16.08 -14.26
N ASP A 250 3.20 -16.63 -15.47
CA ASP A 250 4.10 -17.61 -16.05
C ASP A 250 5.31 -16.98 -16.75
N ALA A 251 6.25 -17.81 -17.19
CA ALA A 251 7.48 -17.37 -17.86
C ALA A 251 7.25 -16.64 -19.21
N GLU A 252 6.05 -16.67 -19.76
CA GLU A 252 5.64 -15.96 -20.98
C GLU A 252 4.85 -14.68 -20.67
N GLY A 253 4.60 -14.40 -19.39
CA GLY A 253 3.84 -13.24 -18.91
C GLY A 253 2.32 -13.46 -18.92
N ASN A 254 1.84 -14.70 -19.06
CA ASN A 254 0.41 -14.99 -18.98
C ASN A 254 -0.03 -15.11 -17.52
N TRP A 255 -1.26 -14.69 -17.24
CA TRP A 255 -1.90 -14.88 -15.95
C TRP A 255 -2.76 -16.14 -15.96
N LEU A 256 -2.47 -17.03 -15.01
CA LEU A 256 -3.20 -18.27 -14.80
C LEU A 256 -3.79 -18.23 -13.40
N CYS A 257 -5.02 -18.69 -13.23
CA CYS A 257 -5.67 -18.72 -11.93
C CYS A 257 -6.61 -19.91 -11.77
N ASN A 258 -6.78 -20.30 -10.53
CA ASN A 258 -7.72 -21.31 -10.11
C ASN A 258 -8.14 -21.03 -8.65
N ASP A 259 -9.39 -21.34 -8.31
CA ASP A 259 -9.93 -21.23 -6.95
C ASP A 259 -10.38 -22.59 -6.40
N ASP A 260 -10.80 -23.52 -7.26
CA ASP A 260 -11.40 -24.79 -6.85
C ASP A 260 -10.87 -25.94 -7.71
N THR A 261 -9.93 -26.73 -7.20
CA THR A 261 -9.52 -28.00 -7.80
C THR A 261 -9.91 -29.19 -6.90
N ASN A 262 -9.62 -29.07 -5.61
CA ASN A 262 -9.99 -30.07 -4.61
C ASN A 262 -10.73 -29.36 -3.46
N GLY A 263 -12.06 -29.31 -3.52
CA GLY A 263 -12.85 -28.47 -2.63
C GLY A 263 -12.46 -27.00 -2.81
N PHE A 264 -12.09 -26.31 -1.75
CA PHE A 264 -11.66 -24.91 -1.72
C PHE A 264 -10.14 -24.72 -1.90
N ASN A 265 -9.45 -25.77 -2.35
CA ASN A 265 -8.00 -25.74 -2.55
C ASN A 265 -7.64 -25.73 -4.04
N PRO A 266 -6.98 -24.67 -4.52
CA PRO A 266 -6.67 -24.50 -5.93
C PRO A 266 -5.44 -25.28 -6.38
N ALA A 267 -5.39 -25.63 -7.68
CA ALA A 267 -4.19 -26.12 -8.34
C ALA A 267 -4.14 -25.66 -9.80
N ILE A 268 -2.94 -25.31 -10.26
CA ILE A 268 -2.64 -24.93 -11.65
C ILE A 268 -1.59 -25.89 -12.18
N SER A 269 -1.87 -26.57 -13.30
CA SER A 269 -0.95 -27.47 -13.97
C SER A 269 -0.55 -26.92 -15.35
N ILE A 270 0.74 -26.63 -15.52
CA ILE A 270 1.31 -26.07 -16.75
C ILE A 270 1.99 -27.20 -17.51
N THR A 271 1.38 -27.61 -18.62
CA THR A 271 1.93 -28.65 -19.49
C THR A 271 3.06 -28.11 -20.36
N ASN A 272 4.20 -28.81 -20.40
CA ASN A 272 5.40 -28.37 -21.11
C ASN A 272 5.88 -26.96 -20.66
N PRO A 273 6.11 -26.73 -19.36
CA PRO A 273 6.44 -25.41 -18.85
C PRO A 273 7.73 -24.90 -19.49
N PRO A 274 7.76 -23.69 -20.10
CA PRO A 274 8.99 -23.10 -20.60
C PRO A 274 9.91 -22.71 -19.45
N SER A 275 11.23 -22.71 -19.71
CA SER A 275 12.20 -22.17 -18.72
C SER A 275 11.96 -20.68 -18.53
N GLY A 276 12.02 -20.22 -17.28
CA GLY A 276 11.85 -18.81 -16.93
C GLY A 276 11.35 -18.61 -15.51
N GLN A 277 10.92 -17.40 -15.24
CA GLN A 277 10.39 -16.98 -13.95
C GLN A 277 8.88 -17.24 -13.87
N TYR A 278 8.46 -17.79 -12.76
CA TYR A 278 7.06 -17.97 -12.39
C TYR A 278 6.84 -17.29 -11.05
N ASP A 279 5.93 -16.34 -11.02
CA ASP A 279 5.54 -15.63 -9.81
C ASP A 279 4.18 -16.11 -9.33
N VAL A 280 4.09 -16.44 -8.04
CA VAL A 280 2.95 -17.14 -7.45
C VAL A 280 2.36 -16.31 -6.33
N TRP A 281 1.04 -16.13 -6.37
CA TRP A 281 0.23 -15.55 -5.30
C TRP A 281 -0.76 -16.59 -4.79
N VAL A 282 -0.88 -16.70 -3.47
CA VAL A 282 -1.94 -17.48 -2.82
C VAL A 282 -2.85 -16.52 -2.08
N GLY A 283 -4.04 -16.38 -2.59
CA GLY A 283 -5.05 -15.47 -2.07
C GLY A 283 -6.16 -16.16 -1.30
N THR A 284 -7.14 -15.39 -0.88
CA THR A 284 -8.42 -15.85 -0.34
C THR A 284 -9.55 -15.51 -1.31
N TYR A 285 -10.55 -16.38 -1.42
CA TYR A 285 -11.72 -16.13 -2.27
C TYR A 285 -12.49 -14.87 -1.85
N SER A 286 -12.67 -14.68 -0.55
CA SER A 286 -13.31 -13.51 0.03
C SER A 286 -12.28 -12.59 0.69
N GLN A 287 -12.50 -11.28 0.63
CA GLN A 287 -11.69 -10.33 1.37
C GLN A 287 -11.82 -10.57 2.87
N GLY A 288 -10.68 -10.64 3.56
CA GLY A 288 -10.66 -10.92 4.99
C GLY A 288 -9.24 -10.96 5.56
N ASP A 289 -9.13 -11.57 6.75
CA ASP A 289 -7.83 -11.81 7.39
C ASP A 289 -7.03 -12.85 6.61
N LEU A 290 -5.71 -12.77 6.71
CA LEU A 290 -4.79 -13.76 6.13
C LEU A 290 -5.04 -15.15 6.71
N GLN A 291 -4.92 -16.19 5.88
CA GLN A 291 -5.18 -17.57 6.23
C GLN A 291 -3.91 -18.43 6.09
N ASP A 292 -3.66 -19.28 7.06
CA ASP A 292 -2.54 -20.22 6.98
C ASP A 292 -2.73 -21.16 5.77
N SER A 293 -1.69 -21.28 4.95
CA SER A 293 -1.70 -22.08 3.73
C SER A 293 -0.33 -22.69 3.45
N VAL A 294 -0.31 -23.79 2.74
CA VAL A 294 0.90 -24.44 2.23
C VAL A 294 0.88 -24.41 0.71
N LEU A 295 1.80 -23.63 0.12
CA LEU A 295 2.07 -23.67 -1.31
C LEU A 295 2.95 -24.89 -1.62
N SER A 296 2.58 -25.66 -2.63
CA SER A 296 3.37 -26.76 -3.18
C SER A 296 3.72 -26.53 -4.63
N VAL A 297 4.97 -26.80 -4.98
CA VAL A 297 5.48 -26.82 -6.36
C VAL A 297 5.92 -28.26 -6.67
N SER A 298 5.40 -28.85 -7.74
CA SER A 298 5.60 -30.28 -8.03
C SER A 298 5.56 -30.57 -9.55
N GLU A 299 6.12 -31.69 -9.95
CA GLU A 299 5.97 -32.24 -11.31
C GLU A 299 4.95 -33.41 -11.34
N VAL A 300 4.51 -33.90 -10.18
CA VAL A 300 3.70 -35.13 -10.08
C VAL A 300 2.52 -34.99 -9.09
N TYR A 301 2.48 -33.97 -8.27
CA TYR A 301 1.52 -33.80 -7.18
C TYR A 301 0.65 -32.57 -7.40
N SER A 302 -0.67 -32.71 -7.35
CA SER A 302 -1.67 -31.64 -7.55
C SER A 302 -2.44 -31.24 -6.28
N GLY A 303 -1.97 -31.64 -5.09
CA GLY A 303 -2.63 -31.27 -3.83
C GLY A 303 -3.82 -32.16 -3.45
N GLU A 304 -3.93 -33.41 -3.97
CA GLU A 304 -4.98 -34.36 -3.62
C GLU A 304 -4.73 -35.05 -2.25
#